data_1b3790a796598f73c35cf54deb550394
#
_entry.id   1b3790a796598f73c35cf54deb550394
#
_cell.length_a   1.000
_cell.length_b   1.000
_cell.length_c   1.000
_cell.angle_alpha   90.00
_cell.angle_beta   90.00
_cell.angle_gamma   90.00
#
_symmetry.space_group_name_H-M   'P 1'
#
loop_
_entity.id
_entity.type
_entity.pdbx_description
1 polymer ?
#
loop_
_entity_poly.entity_id
_entity_poly.type
_entity_poly.pdbx_seq_one_letter_code
_entity_poly.pdbx_strand_id
1 'polypeptide(L)'
;MIMMKGFLGFLAAVLLLAVAVPGYADECTNRGLLDTMYCDNDQDLVADNAPAGNCKDPSTLVFTYTPVEDPAVYQDLFSDFQAHMKKVTGKDVIYYTVHSNSAQVEAMRSGRLHIAGFSTGPTGFAVNLAGYVPIAVKGDEKEFQGYNLIMLVKQDSPYQTMADLKGKKVAHTSPSSNSGNLAPRALFPSQGLVPDEDYTVVYSGKHDQSVLGVVHGDYDAAPVASDVYDRMVRAGRVDANAVRIIYTSPRFPTSSFGYSSQLCPDLAEKIKEAFFSYRYTEEMVKAFDGADRFFPITYKDDWAVIREIADATGASYNEEGLKAMIAKEKEDAEKKAKQQ
;
A
#
# COMPACT_ATOMS: atom_id res chain seq x y z
N MET A 1 71.52 42.90 -42.71
CA MET A 1 70.36 43.66 -43.22
C MET A 1 69.26 42.63 -43.54
N ILE A 2 68.49 42.28 -42.53
CA ILE A 2 67.37 41.29 -42.66
C ILE A 2 66.14 41.92 -42.08
N MET A 3 65.21 42.09 -42.97
CA MET A 3 63.87 42.67 -42.62
C MET A 3 63.00 41.61 -41.88
N MET A 4 62.53 41.94 -40.67
CA MET A 4 61.49 41.18 -39.96
C MET A 4 60.17 41.76 -40.35
N LYS A 5 59.30 40.95 -41.01
CA LYS A 5 57.90 41.26 -41.26
C LYS A 5 57.07 40.83 -40.02
N GLY A 6 56.38 41.82 -39.39
CA GLY A 6 55.43 41.57 -38.31
C GLY A 6 54.17 40.93 -38.85
N PHE A 7 53.73 39.88 -38.14
CA PHE A 7 52.43 39.22 -38.35
C PHE A 7 51.46 39.76 -37.31
N LEU A 8 50.48 40.56 -37.72
CA LEU A 8 49.36 40.95 -36.87
C LEU A 8 48.36 39.79 -36.82
N GLY A 9 48.31 39.10 -35.68
CA GLY A 9 47.27 38.13 -35.44
C GLY A 9 45.96 38.77 -34.93
N PHE A 10 44.91 38.65 -35.71
CA PHE A 10 43.55 39.07 -35.34
C PHE A 10 42.98 38.00 -34.40
N LEU A 11 42.84 38.28 -33.08
CA LEU A 11 42.11 37.46 -32.16
C LEU A 11 40.62 37.77 -32.34
N ALA A 12 39.88 36.88 -33.01
CA ALA A 12 38.43 36.92 -33.04
C ALA A 12 37.89 36.35 -31.70
N ALA A 13 37.44 37.18 -30.82
CA ALA A 13 36.70 36.78 -29.61
C ALA A 13 35.33 36.27 -30.04
N VAL A 14 35.14 34.96 -30.01
CA VAL A 14 33.82 34.34 -30.16
C VAL A 14 33.07 34.52 -28.81
N LEU A 15 32.15 35.47 -28.77
CA LEU A 15 31.20 35.60 -27.68
C LEU A 15 30.22 34.42 -27.75
N LEU A 16 30.42 33.43 -26.93
CA LEU A 16 29.41 32.40 -26.65
C LEU A 16 28.27 33.07 -25.85
N LEU A 17 27.22 33.47 -26.53
CA LEU A 17 25.96 33.75 -25.91
C LEU A 17 25.45 32.42 -25.33
N ALA A 18 25.64 32.22 -24.02
CA ALA A 18 24.92 31.20 -23.26
C ALA A 18 23.44 31.62 -23.30
N VAL A 19 22.67 31.00 -24.19
CA VAL A 19 21.22 31.03 -24.13
C VAL A 19 20.89 30.26 -22.85
N ALA A 20 20.60 31.00 -21.78
CA ALA A 20 19.96 30.41 -20.60
C ALA A 20 18.60 29.92 -21.10
N VAL A 21 18.50 28.61 -21.34
CA VAL A 21 17.22 27.93 -21.40
C VAL A 21 16.60 28.20 -20.04
N PRO A 22 15.41 28.84 -19.99
CA PRO A 22 14.71 28.91 -18.70
C PRO A 22 14.51 27.47 -18.28
N GLY A 23 15.34 27.02 -17.32
CA GLY A 23 15.02 25.84 -16.57
C GLY A 23 13.63 26.11 -16.02
N TYR A 24 12.67 25.26 -16.33
CA TYR A 24 11.47 25.15 -15.54
C TYR A 24 11.99 24.78 -14.15
N ALA A 25 12.29 25.80 -13.34
CA ALA A 25 12.45 25.65 -11.92
C ALA A 25 11.12 25.07 -11.46
N ASP A 26 11.19 23.90 -10.93
CA ASP A 26 10.09 23.13 -10.37
C ASP A 26 9.29 24.08 -9.46
N GLU A 27 8.11 24.54 -9.91
CA GLU A 27 7.22 25.40 -9.12
C GLU A 27 6.53 24.57 -8.03
N CYS A 28 7.28 23.71 -7.36
CA CYS A 28 6.79 22.97 -6.21
C CYS A 28 6.66 23.92 -5.03
N THR A 29 5.46 24.46 -4.86
CA THR A 29 5.14 25.41 -3.78
C THR A 29 4.80 24.70 -2.49
N ASN A 30 4.35 23.46 -2.55
CA ASN A 30 4.09 22.59 -1.41
C ASN A 30 4.45 21.14 -1.76
N ARG A 31 5.01 20.43 -0.79
CA ARG A 31 5.38 19.01 -0.91
C ARG A 31 4.85 18.18 0.24
N GLY A 32 4.57 18.77 1.38
CA GLY A 32 4.17 18.05 2.57
C GLY A 32 5.18 16.96 2.95
N LEU A 33 4.71 15.73 3.07
CA LEU A 33 5.52 14.54 3.41
C LEU A 33 5.98 13.74 2.19
N LEU A 34 5.71 14.22 0.96
CA LEU A 34 6.07 13.52 -0.27
C LEU A 34 7.59 13.52 -0.48
N ASP A 35 8.10 12.48 -1.16
CA ASP A 35 9.47 12.41 -1.67
C ASP A 35 9.79 13.60 -2.58
N THR A 36 11.07 13.95 -2.67
CA THR A 36 11.56 15.12 -3.41
C THR A 36 11.19 15.14 -4.90
N MET A 37 10.81 14.00 -5.45
CA MET A 37 10.34 13.87 -6.83
C MET A 37 8.90 14.32 -7.07
N TYR A 38 8.14 14.59 -6.01
CA TYR A 38 6.71 14.88 -6.09
C TYR A 38 6.37 16.23 -5.48
N CYS A 39 5.26 16.82 -5.94
CA CYS A 39 4.66 18.00 -5.38
C CYS A 39 3.19 17.75 -5.04
N ASP A 40 2.68 18.49 -4.08
CA ASP A 40 1.30 18.50 -3.61
C ASP A 40 0.85 19.98 -3.56
N ASN A 41 0.72 20.62 -4.72
CA ASN A 41 0.45 22.05 -4.80
C ASN A 41 -0.99 22.41 -4.38
N ASP A 42 -1.93 21.48 -4.54
CA ASP A 42 -3.34 21.63 -4.16
C ASP A 42 -3.63 21.18 -2.70
N GLN A 43 -2.61 20.64 -2.01
CA GLN A 43 -2.65 20.28 -0.59
C GLN A 43 -3.69 19.19 -0.27
N ASP A 44 -3.86 18.24 -1.20
CA ASP A 44 -4.71 17.07 -1.00
C ASP A 44 -3.97 15.86 -0.41
N LEU A 45 -2.67 16.03 -0.08
CA LEU A 45 -1.74 15.06 0.51
C LEU A 45 -1.32 13.92 -0.44
N VAL A 46 -1.58 14.05 -1.71
CA VAL A 46 -1.07 13.13 -2.74
C VAL A 46 -0.24 13.88 -3.79
N ALA A 47 0.52 13.16 -4.58
CA ALA A 47 1.34 13.76 -5.60
C ALA A 47 0.49 14.28 -6.77
N ASP A 48 0.74 15.55 -7.17
CA ASP A 48 0.21 16.11 -8.42
C ASP A 48 0.56 15.20 -9.61
N ASN A 49 -0.31 15.14 -10.60
CA ASN A 49 -0.01 14.42 -11.84
C ASN A 49 1.16 15.08 -12.58
N ALA A 50 2.06 14.26 -13.11
CA ALA A 50 3.18 14.75 -13.91
C ALA A 50 2.68 15.58 -15.10
N PRO A 51 3.30 16.76 -15.37
CA PRO A 51 2.86 17.64 -16.46
C PRO A 51 3.08 16.98 -17.82
N ALA A 52 2.26 17.36 -18.79
CA ALA A 52 2.43 16.95 -20.18
C ALA A 52 3.85 17.25 -20.66
N GLY A 53 4.55 16.24 -21.18
CA GLY A 53 5.97 16.33 -21.60
C GLY A 53 6.95 15.69 -20.65
N ASN A 54 6.61 15.52 -19.34
CA ASN A 54 7.41 14.78 -18.37
C ASN A 54 6.69 13.52 -17.84
N CYS A 55 5.49 13.24 -18.35
CA CYS A 55 4.68 12.12 -17.92
C CYS A 55 5.00 10.83 -18.68
N LYS A 56 4.57 9.69 -18.14
CA LYS A 56 4.73 8.36 -18.74
C LYS A 56 3.44 7.92 -19.43
N ASP A 57 3.54 7.44 -20.67
CA ASP A 57 2.46 6.84 -21.45
C ASP A 57 2.85 5.44 -21.93
N PRO A 58 2.93 4.43 -21.04
CA PRO A 58 3.37 3.10 -21.38
C PRO A 58 2.37 2.40 -22.33
N SER A 59 2.87 1.52 -23.21
CA SER A 59 2.02 0.66 -24.04
C SER A 59 1.34 -0.46 -23.23
N THR A 60 1.94 -0.84 -22.10
CA THR A 60 1.43 -1.87 -21.20
C THR A 60 1.35 -1.33 -19.79
N LEU A 61 0.15 -1.38 -19.21
CA LEU A 61 -0.09 -1.08 -17.79
C LEU A 61 0.20 -2.32 -16.94
N VAL A 62 0.96 -2.15 -15.88
CA VAL A 62 1.20 -3.20 -14.88
C VAL A 62 0.31 -2.93 -13.69
N PHE A 63 -0.52 -3.91 -13.35
CA PHE A 63 -1.44 -3.89 -12.21
C PHE A 63 -1.05 -4.94 -11.18
N THR A 64 -1.21 -4.65 -9.90
CA THR A 64 -1.08 -5.61 -8.81
C THR A 64 -2.06 -5.33 -7.69
N TYR A 65 -2.35 -6.35 -6.88
CA TYR A 65 -3.08 -6.21 -5.63
C TYR A 65 -2.20 -6.67 -4.46
N THR A 66 -2.37 -6.01 -3.34
CA THR A 66 -1.57 -6.21 -2.12
C THR A 66 -1.56 -7.66 -1.62
N PRO A 67 -0.42 -8.17 -1.10
CA PRO A 67 -0.31 -9.57 -0.65
C PRO A 67 -0.82 -9.76 0.79
N VAL A 68 -2.08 -9.36 1.09
CA VAL A 68 -2.69 -9.53 2.43
C VAL A 68 -2.93 -10.99 2.80
N GLU A 69 -3.03 -11.85 1.80
CA GLU A 69 -3.06 -13.31 1.86
C GLU A 69 -2.30 -13.90 0.65
N ASP A 70 -2.48 -15.19 0.31
CA ASP A 70 -1.82 -15.77 -0.86
C ASP A 70 -2.15 -14.99 -2.14
N PRO A 71 -1.16 -14.43 -2.85
CA PRO A 71 -1.40 -13.62 -4.05
C PRO A 71 -2.11 -14.38 -5.20
N ALA A 72 -2.02 -15.70 -5.25
CA ALA A 72 -2.68 -16.50 -6.26
C ALA A 72 -4.21 -16.36 -6.23
N VAL A 73 -4.77 -16.05 -5.05
CA VAL A 73 -6.23 -15.81 -4.87
C VAL A 73 -6.73 -14.65 -5.72
N TYR A 74 -5.88 -13.66 -6.00
CA TYR A 74 -6.29 -12.42 -6.65
C TYR A 74 -6.04 -12.37 -8.16
N GLN A 75 -5.13 -13.17 -8.69
CA GLN A 75 -4.76 -13.09 -10.10
C GLN A 75 -5.96 -13.34 -11.03
N ASP A 76 -6.70 -14.42 -10.79
CA ASP A 76 -7.87 -14.78 -11.58
C ASP A 76 -9.04 -13.85 -11.28
N LEU A 77 -9.20 -13.47 -10.00
CA LEU A 77 -10.28 -12.59 -9.55
C LEU A 77 -10.29 -11.22 -10.26
N PHE A 78 -9.11 -10.68 -10.61
CA PHE A 78 -8.99 -9.41 -11.30
C PHE A 78 -8.90 -9.52 -12.84
N SER A 79 -9.04 -10.70 -13.42
CA SER A 79 -8.90 -10.91 -14.89
C SER A 79 -9.89 -10.07 -15.70
N ASP A 80 -11.17 -10.04 -15.31
CA ASP A 80 -12.21 -9.26 -15.99
C ASP A 80 -11.99 -7.75 -15.81
N PHE A 81 -11.51 -7.32 -14.64
CA PHE A 81 -11.13 -5.91 -14.42
C PHE A 81 -9.96 -5.50 -15.33
N GLN A 82 -8.96 -6.36 -15.51
CA GLN A 82 -7.86 -6.09 -16.45
C GLN A 82 -8.36 -5.95 -17.88
N ALA A 83 -9.28 -6.82 -18.32
CA ALA A 83 -9.89 -6.74 -19.64
C ALA A 83 -10.72 -5.46 -19.82
N HIS A 84 -11.46 -5.05 -18.78
CA HIS A 84 -12.18 -3.78 -18.77
C HIS A 84 -11.23 -2.59 -18.83
N MET A 85 -10.18 -2.57 -18.02
CA MET A 85 -9.14 -1.53 -18.02
C MET A 85 -8.49 -1.39 -19.40
N LYS A 86 -8.15 -2.51 -20.05
CA LYS A 86 -7.63 -2.53 -21.43
C LYS A 86 -8.62 -1.89 -22.40
N LYS A 87 -9.91 -2.22 -22.31
CA LYS A 87 -10.96 -1.68 -23.18
C LYS A 87 -11.09 -0.16 -23.06
N VAL A 88 -11.04 0.38 -21.84
CA VAL A 88 -11.22 1.81 -21.58
C VAL A 88 -9.95 2.61 -21.91
N THR A 89 -8.79 2.12 -21.50
CA THR A 89 -7.52 2.84 -21.67
C THR A 89 -6.92 2.68 -23.06
N GLY A 90 -7.24 1.59 -23.77
CA GLY A 90 -6.58 1.20 -25.03
C GLY A 90 -5.17 0.64 -24.82
N LYS A 91 -4.73 0.38 -23.58
CA LYS A 91 -3.42 -0.16 -23.23
C LYS A 91 -3.52 -1.64 -22.93
N ASP A 92 -2.44 -2.40 -23.18
CA ASP A 92 -2.35 -3.74 -22.63
C ASP A 92 -2.27 -3.68 -21.10
N VAL A 93 -2.85 -4.66 -20.40
CA VAL A 93 -2.84 -4.74 -18.95
C VAL A 93 -2.38 -6.10 -18.52
N ILE A 94 -1.35 -6.14 -17.66
CA ILE A 94 -0.83 -7.39 -17.10
C ILE A 94 -0.89 -7.37 -15.57
N TYR A 95 -1.19 -8.50 -14.97
CA TYR A 95 -1.12 -8.67 -13.52
C TYR A 95 0.32 -9.03 -13.11
N TYR A 96 0.83 -8.36 -12.10
CA TYR A 96 2.14 -8.62 -11.51
C TYR A 96 2.00 -9.09 -10.07
N THR A 97 2.47 -10.29 -9.77
CA THR A 97 2.41 -10.85 -8.42
C THR A 97 3.53 -10.29 -7.56
N VAL A 98 3.18 -9.76 -6.39
CA VAL A 98 4.12 -9.31 -5.35
C VAL A 98 3.97 -10.16 -4.10
N HIS A 99 5.06 -10.31 -3.35
CA HIS A 99 5.10 -11.18 -2.17
C HIS A 99 5.24 -10.42 -0.85
N SER A 100 5.57 -9.12 -0.90
CA SER A 100 5.63 -8.25 0.28
C SER A 100 5.13 -6.84 -0.04
N ASN A 101 4.75 -6.12 1.01
CA ASN A 101 4.31 -4.74 0.89
C ASN A 101 5.45 -3.81 0.44
N SER A 102 6.66 -4.03 0.93
CA SER A 102 7.83 -3.24 0.52
C SER A 102 8.16 -3.42 -0.95
N ALA A 103 8.12 -4.66 -1.46
CA ALA A 103 8.34 -4.94 -2.88
C ALA A 103 7.30 -4.25 -3.77
N GLN A 104 6.06 -4.13 -3.31
CA GLN A 104 5.00 -3.42 -4.03
C GLN A 104 5.28 -1.91 -4.10
N VAL A 105 5.66 -1.28 -2.99
CA VAL A 105 6.04 0.15 -2.94
C VAL A 105 7.23 0.42 -3.85
N GLU A 106 8.30 -0.39 -3.77
CA GLU A 106 9.49 -0.26 -4.61
C GLU A 106 9.21 -0.48 -6.10
N ALA A 107 8.29 -1.39 -6.45
CA ALA A 107 7.89 -1.60 -7.84
C ALA A 107 7.22 -0.34 -8.43
N MET A 108 6.36 0.34 -7.66
CA MET A 108 5.73 1.59 -8.09
C MET A 108 6.73 2.74 -8.12
N ARG A 109 7.54 2.91 -7.07
CA ARG A 109 8.60 3.94 -6.98
C ARG A 109 9.57 3.88 -8.16
N SER A 110 9.95 2.67 -8.57
CA SER A 110 10.83 2.45 -9.73
C SER A 110 10.13 2.56 -11.09
N GLY A 111 8.82 2.84 -11.12
CA GLY A 111 8.03 2.96 -12.35
C GLY A 111 7.76 1.64 -13.07
N ARG A 112 7.93 0.49 -12.39
CA ARG A 112 7.60 -0.84 -12.92
C ARG A 112 6.15 -1.23 -12.66
N LEU A 113 5.47 -0.53 -11.76
CA LEU A 113 4.07 -0.71 -11.40
C LEU A 113 3.31 0.59 -11.67
N HIS A 114 2.18 0.51 -12.34
CA HIS A 114 1.42 1.67 -12.81
C HIS A 114 0.09 1.85 -12.08
N ILE A 115 -0.59 0.73 -11.78
CA ILE A 115 -1.88 0.67 -11.11
C ILE A 115 -1.77 -0.34 -9.97
N ALA A 116 -2.30 0.01 -8.81
CA ALA A 116 -2.19 -0.89 -7.65
C ALA A 116 -3.41 -0.86 -6.75
N GLY A 117 -3.63 -1.98 -6.06
CA GLY A 117 -4.35 -2.01 -4.82
C GLY A 117 -3.35 -2.16 -3.67
N PHE A 118 -3.18 -1.13 -2.83
CA PHE A 118 -2.33 -1.20 -1.64
C PHE A 118 -3.16 -1.48 -0.40
N SER A 119 -2.66 -2.32 0.51
CA SER A 119 -3.30 -2.49 1.81
C SER A 119 -3.24 -1.20 2.64
N THR A 120 -4.12 -1.09 3.63
CA THR A 120 -4.42 0.14 4.36
C THR A 120 -3.17 0.84 4.92
N GLY A 121 -2.28 0.13 5.61
CA GLY A 121 -1.05 0.70 6.17
C GLY A 121 -0.02 1.08 5.10
N PRO A 122 0.37 0.18 4.19
CA PRO A 122 1.32 0.47 3.10
C PRO A 122 0.91 1.59 2.15
N THR A 123 -0.37 1.93 2.06
CA THR A 123 -0.85 3.08 1.27
C THR A 123 -0.08 4.36 1.60
N GLY A 124 0.20 4.66 2.87
CA GLY A 124 0.95 5.86 3.26
C GLY A 124 2.38 5.90 2.69
N PHE A 125 3.08 4.75 2.68
CA PHE A 125 4.40 4.66 2.03
C PHE A 125 4.30 4.85 0.51
N ALA A 126 3.29 4.25 -0.13
CA ALA A 126 3.09 4.37 -1.57
C ALA A 126 2.78 5.82 -1.97
N VAL A 127 1.94 6.52 -1.21
CA VAL A 127 1.62 7.94 -1.43
C VAL A 127 2.89 8.78 -1.31
N ASN A 128 3.58 8.71 -0.18
CA ASN A 128 4.69 9.60 0.10
C ASN A 128 5.93 9.32 -0.76
N LEU A 129 6.26 8.04 -1.02
CA LEU A 129 7.53 7.66 -1.63
C LEU A 129 7.43 7.23 -3.10
N ALA A 130 6.25 6.83 -3.56
CA ALA A 130 6.07 6.31 -4.91
C ALA A 130 5.11 7.15 -5.77
N GLY A 131 4.62 8.28 -5.26
CA GLY A 131 3.67 9.14 -5.96
C GLY A 131 2.37 8.38 -6.31
N TYR A 132 1.94 7.49 -5.43
CA TYR A 132 0.68 6.78 -5.59
C TYR A 132 -0.49 7.70 -5.29
N VAL A 133 -1.47 7.74 -6.18
CA VAL A 133 -2.72 8.48 -6.05
C VAL A 133 -3.84 7.49 -5.78
N PRO A 134 -4.23 7.26 -4.52
CA PRO A 134 -5.39 6.44 -4.17
C PRO A 134 -6.67 7.17 -4.54
N ILE A 135 -7.54 6.50 -5.29
CA ILE A 135 -8.80 7.08 -5.77
C ILE A 135 -10.03 6.32 -5.35
N ALA A 136 -9.87 5.06 -4.96
CA ALA A 136 -10.99 4.19 -4.65
C ALA A 136 -10.67 3.16 -3.57
N VAL A 137 -11.71 2.65 -2.95
CA VAL A 137 -11.75 1.42 -2.16
C VAL A 137 -12.88 0.53 -2.67
N LYS A 138 -12.98 -0.68 -2.17
CA LYS A 138 -14.15 -1.53 -2.42
C LYS A 138 -15.37 -0.93 -1.74
N GLY A 139 -16.54 -1.03 -2.36
CA GLY A 139 -17.78 -0.53 -1.78
C GLY A 139 -19.01 -0.93 -2.56
N ASP A 140 -20.13 -0.38 -2.16
CA ASP A 140 -21.41 -0.48 -2.86
C ASP A 140 -21.87 0.90 -3.34
N GLU A 141 -23.14 1.07 -3.67
CA GLU A 141 -23.68 2.34 -4.12
C GLU A 141 -23.74 3.42 -3.02
N LYS A 142 -23.73 3.01 -1.77
CA LYS A 142 -24.00 3.89 -0.61
C LYS A 142 -22.74 4.27 0.13
N GLU A 143 -21.83 3.31 0.33
CA GLU A 143 -20.66 3.50 1.17
C GLU A 143 -19.49 2.62 0.75
N PHE A 144 -18.30 3.00 1.19
CA PHE A 144 -17.13 2.14 1.05
C PHE A 144 -17.15 1.00 2.06
N GLN A 145 -16.60 -0.13 1.67
CA GLN A 145 -16.42 -1.27 2.55
C GLN A 145 -15.26 -1.01 3.53
N GLY A 146 -15.58 -1.03 4.83
CA GLY A 146 -14.59 -0.99 5.90
C GLY A 146 -14.34 -2.37 6.49
N TYR A 147 -13.32 -2.45 7.34
CA TYR A 147 -13.01 -3.63 8.13
C TYR A 147 -12.56 -3.25 9.55
N ASN A 148 -12.52 -4.23 10.44
CA ASN A 148 -12.05 -4.04 11.80
C ASN A 148 -10.77 -4.86 12.03
N LEU A 149 -9.91 -4.39 12.89
CA LEU A 149 -8.96 -5.26 13.56
C LEU A 149 -9.74 -6.12 14.55
N ILE A 150 -9.60 -7.43 14.47
CA ILE A 150 -10.10 -8.37 15.45
C ILE A 150 -8.93 -9.12 16.09
N MET A 151 -8.98 -9.33 17.41
CA MET A 151 -8.02 -10.20 18.11
C MET A 151 -8.60 -11.60 18.21
N LEU A 152 -7.97 -12.55 17.54
CA LEU A 152 -8.34 -13.95 17.56
C LEU A 152 -7.54 -14.73 18.60
N VAL A 153 -8.22 -15.63 19.32
CA VAL A 153 -7.65 -16.67 20.14
C VAL A 153 -8.30 -18.02 19.79
N LYS A 154 -7.64 -19.13 20.09
CA LYS A 154 -8.25 -20.44 19.90
C LYS A 154 -9.50 -20.60 20.80
N GLN A 155 -10.59 -21.20 20.28
CA GLN A 155 -11.87 -21.30 20.96
C GLN A 155 -11.77 -21.98 22.33
N ASP A 156 -10.95 -23.03 22.43
CA ASP A 156 -10.75 -23.82 23.65
C ASP A 156 -9.64 -23.28 24.56
N SER A 157 -9.02 -22.13 24.19
CA SER A 157 -8.02 -21.48 25.04
C SER A 157 -8.63 -20.84 26.29
N PRO A 158 -7.85 -20.65 27.35
CA PRO A 158 -8.32 -19.98 28.56
C PRO A 158 -8.47 -18.45 28.40
N TYR A 159 -8.04 -17.87 27.25
CA TYR A 159 -7.99 -16.43 27.03
C TYR A 159 -9.37 -15.87 26.70
N GLN A 160 -9.90 -14.98 27.55
CA GLN A 160 -11.22 -14.36 27.42
C GLN A 160 -11.13 -12.86 27.15
N THR A 161 -10.03 -12.24 27.59
CA THR A 161 -9.81 -10.77 27.54
C THR A 161 -8.42 -10.46 27.01
N MET A 162 -8.20 -9.20 26.64
CA MET A 162 -6.85 -8.73 26.22
C MET A 162 -5.82 -8.92 27.35
N ALA A 163 -6.20 -8.73 28.60
CA ALA A 163 -5.30 -8.88 29.76
C ALA A 163 -4.74 -10.32 29.89
N ASP A 164 -5.47 -11.33 29.46
CA ASP A 164 -5.03 -12.74 29.52
C ASP A 164 -3.84 -13.05 28.57
N LEU A 165 -3.56 -12.13 27.65
CA LEU A 165 -2.48 -12.26 26.68
C LEU A 165 -1.11 -11.79 27.21
N LYS A 166 -1.01 -11.33 28.48
CA LYS A 166 0.27 -10.95 29.07
C LYS A 166 1.20 -12.18 29.15
N GLY A 167 2.45 -11.98 28.69
CA GLY A 167 3.46 -13.04 28.59
C GLY A 167 3.24 -14.03 27.45
N LYS A 168 2.28 -13.81 26.56
CA LYS A 168 1.94 -14.75 25.47
C LYS A 168 2.65 -14.40 24.17
N LYS A 169 2.59 -15.33 23.20
CA LYS A 169 3.13 -15.16 21.86
C LYS A 169 2.00 -14.76 20.92
N VAL A 170 2.02 -13.49 20.48
CA VAL A 170 0.99 -12.92 19.60
C VAL A 170 1.56 -12.71 18.20
N ALA A 171 0.87 -13.28 17.21
CA ALA A 171 1.29 -13.21 15.81
C ALA A 171 0.76 -11.93 15.15
N HIS A 172 1.58 -10.89 15.08
CA HIS A 172 1.38 -9.79 14.16
C HIS A 172 1.59 -10.25 12.71
N THR A 173 1.08 -9.52 11.70
CA THR A 173 1.22 -9.95 10.30
C THR A 173 2.52 -9.51 9.66
N SER A 174 2.67 -8.22 9.41
CA SER A 174 3.87 -7.58 8.87
C SER A 174 4.06 -6.19 9.48
N PRO A 175 5.27 -5.63 9.48
CA PRO A 175 5.57 -4.35 10.13
C PRO A 175 4.68 -3.18 9.67
N SER A 176 4.30 -3.14 8.39
CA SER A 176 3.47 -2.08 7.80
C SER A 176 1.97 -2.37 7.81
N SER A 177 1.54 -3.57 8.24
CA SER A 177 0.12 -3.90 8.28
C SER A 177 -0.62 -3.00 9.27
N ASN A 178 -1.73 -2.39 8.84
CA ASN A 178 -2.56 -1.60 9.74
C ASN A 178 -3.15 -2.47 10.87
N SER A 179 -4.10 -3.35 10.58
CA SER A 179 -4.74 -4.18 11.60
C SER A 179 -3.85 -5.27 12.20
N GLY A 180 -2.80 -5.69 11.47
CA GLY A 180 -1.89 -6.71 11.94
C GLY A 180 -0.69 -6.22 12.73
N ASN A 181 -0.42 -4.91 12.80
CA ASN A 181 0.71 -4.36 13.55
C ASN A 181 0.53 -2.92 14.04
N LEU A 182 0.25 -1.94 13.16
CA LEU A 182 0.24 -0.52 13.56
C LEU A 182 -0.93 -0.21 14.48
N ALA A 183 -2.15 -0.59 14.12
CA ALA A 183 -3.32 -0.40 14.97
C ALA A 183 -3.23 -1.15 16.32
N PRO A 184 -2.76 -2.41 16.41
CA PRO A 184 -2.39 -3.01 17.68
C PRO A 184 -1.48 -2.15 18.55
N ARG A 185 -0.40 -1.60 17.97
CA ARG A 185 0.55 -0.74 18.71
C ARG A 185 -0.07 0.57 19.19
N ALA A 186 -1.00 1.14 18.43
CA ALA A 186 -1.70 2.36 18.81
C ALA A 186 -2.84 2.13 19.81
N LEU A 187 -3.61 1.04 19.65
CA LEU A 187 -4.87 0.85 20.35
C LEU A 187 -4.76 -0.06 21.60
N PHE A 188 -3.89 -1.06 21.59
CA PHE A 188 -3.81 -2.03 22.68
C PHE A 188 -3.25 -1.45 24.00
N PRO A 189 -2.36 -0.45 24.02
CA PRO A 189 -1.96 0.20 25.26
C PRO A 189 -3.15 0.71 26.09
N SER A 190 -4.18 1.27 25.44
CA SER A 190 -5.40 1.71 26.12
C SER A 190 -6.24 0.56 26.68
N GLN A 191 -6.00 -0.68 26.23
CA GLN A 191 -6.60 -1.92 26.73
C GLN A 191 -5.72 -2.59 27.79
N GLY A 192 -4.62 -1.95 28.22
CA GLY A 192 -3.69 -2.46 29.21
C GLY A 192 -2.76 -3.58 28.67
N LEU A 193 -2.51 -3.61 27.38
CA LEU A 193 -1.69 -4.61 26.70
C LEU A 193 -0.70 -3.94 25.72
N VAL A 194 0.55 -3.76 26.12
CA VAL A 194 1.58 -3.07 25.33
C VAL A 194 2.40 -4.09 24.52
N PRO A 195 2.42 -3.99 23.16
CA PRO A 195 3.24 -4.86 22.32
C PRO A 195 4.73 -4.78 22.67
N ASP A 196 5.42 -5.91 22.63
CA ASP A 196 6.83 -6.13 22.98
C ASP A 196 7.18 -5.94 24.48
N GLU A 197 6.28 -5.35 25.29
CA GLU A 197 6.45 -5.22 26.74
C GLU A 197 5.60 -6.26 27.49
N ASP A 198 4.30 -6.29 27.24
CA ASP A 198 3.36 -7.19 27.90
C ASP A 198 3.25 -8.55 27.20
N TYR A 199 3.60 -8.66 25.92
CA TYR A 199 3.59 -9.90 25.16
C TYR A 199 4.67 -9.93 24.08
N THR A 200 5.06 -11.13 23.64
CA THR A 200 6.05 -11.30 22.58
C THR A 200 5.39 -11.18 21.20
N VAL A 201 5.81 -10.18 20.43
CA VAL A 201 5.41 -10.04 19.03
C VAL A 201 6.23 -10.96 18.15
N VAL A 202 5.54 -11.77 17.33
CA VAL A 202 6.13 -12.51 16.21
C VAL A 202 5.42 -12.17 14.92
N TYR A 203 6.11 -12.21 13.77
CA TYR A 203 5.48 -11.86 12.51
C TYR A 203 5.13 -13.12 11.71
N SER A 204 3.83 -13.33 11.45
CA SER A 204 3.33 -14.44 10.62
C SER A 204 3.57 -14.18 9.12
N GLY A 205 3.62 -12.92 8.72
CA GLY A 205 3.79 -12.45 7.35
C GLY A 205 2.48 -12.04 6.67
N LYS A 206 1.38 -12.77 6.89
CA LYS A 206 0.08 -12.51 6.25
C LYS A 206 -1.07 -12.86 7.21
N HIS A 207 -2.25 -12.29 6.97
CA HIS A 207 -3.42 -12.50 7.84
C HIS A 207 -3.88 -13.97 7.85
N ASP A 208 -3.91 -14.64 6.71
CA ASP A 208 -4.29 -16.06 6.63
C ASP A 208 -3.32 -16.95 7.43
N GLN A 209 -2.03 -16.66 7.40
CA GLN A 209 -1.03 -17.36 8.21
C GLN A 209 -1.24 -17.11 9.70
N SER A 210 -1.61 -15.89 10.09
CA SER A 210 -1.95 -15.57 11.48
C SER A 210 -3.15 -16.37 11.97
N VAL A 211 -4.24 -16.41 11.18
CA VAL A 211 -5.47 -17.14 11.50
C VAL A 211 -5.18 -18.64 11.66
N LEU A 212 -4.51 -19.25 10.67
CA LEU A 212 -4.17 -20.68 10.70
C LEU A 212 -3.26 -21.03 11.86
N GLY A 213 -2.28 -20.18 12.16
CA GLY A 213 -1.38 -20.42 13.30
C GLY A 213 -2.08 -20.36 14.65
N VAL A 214 -3.11 -19.52 14.82
CA VAL A 214 -3.96 -19.54 16.03
C VAL A 214 -4.78 -20.83 16.09
N VAL A 215 -5.40 -21.25 14.99
CA VAL A 215 -6.19 -22.50 14.92
C VAL A 215 -5.33 -23.72 15.26
N HIS A 216 -4.10 -23.78 14.75
CA HIS A 216 -3.16 -24.89 14.99
C HIS A 216 -2.46 -24.80 16.36
N GLY A 217 -2.49 -23.63 17.02
CA GLY A 217 -1.83 -23.42 18.32
C GLY A 217 -0.36 -23.03 18.23
N ASP A 218 0.11 -22.58 17.06
CA ASP A 218 1.46 -22.05 16.87
C ASP A 218 1.63 -20.69 17.56
N TYR A 219 0.52 -19.96 17.71
CA TYR A 219 0.39 -18.65 18.37
C TYR A 219 -0.75 -18.68 19.38
N ASP A 220 -0.58 -17.96 20.50
CA ASP A 220 -1.62 -17.83 21.52
C ASP A 220 -2.78 -16.93 21.04
N ALA A 221 -2.44 -15.89 20.25
CA ALA A 221 -3.40 -14.95 19.69
C ALA A 221 -2.86 -14.28 18.41
N ALA A 222 -3.75 -13.64 17.66
CA ALA A 222 -3.36 -12.83 16.50
C ALA A 222 -4.33 -11.69 16.23
N PRO A 223 -3.85 -10.42 16.08
CA PRO A 223 -4.62 -9.34 15.50
C PRO A 223 -4.69 -9.51 13.97
N VAL A 224 -5.90 -9.60 13.44
CA VAL A 224 -6.12 -9.83 12.01
C VAL A 224 -7.17 -8.88 11.44
N ALA A 225 -7.21 -8.75 10.12
CA ALA A 225 -8.26 -8.03 9.42
C ALA A 225 -9.52 -8.90 9.37
N SER A 226 -10.66 -8.35 9.80
CA SER A 226 -11.94 -9.08 9.88
C SER A 226 -12.38 -9.59 8.50
N ASP A 227 -12.23 -8.79 7.45
CA ASP A 227 -12.63 -9.16 6.09
C ASP A 227 -11.82 -10.34 5.53
N VAL A 228 -10.54 -10.50 5.93
CA VAL A 228 -9.74 -11.68 5.57
C VAL A 228 -10.23 -12.90 6.33
N TYR A 229 -10.45 -12.77 7.64
CA TYR A 229 -10.99 -13.86 8.46
C TYR A 229 -12.35 -14.35 7.93
N ASP A 230 -13.28 -13.44 7.68
CA ASP A 230 -14.62 -13.74 7.17
C ASP A 230 -14.56 -14.44 5.80
N ARG A 231 -13.67 -14.01 4.92
CA ARG A 231 -13.43 -14.67 3.63
C ARG A 231 -12.89 -16.09 3.78
N MET A 232 -11.97 -16.32 4.73
CA MET A 232 -11.44 -17.66 5.02
C MET A 232 -12.54 -18.60 5.53
N VAL A 233 -13.43 -18.09 6.40
CA VAL A 233 -14.59 -18.86 6.90
C VAL A 233 -15.55 -19.20 5.76
N ARG A 234 -15.93 -18.22 4.94
CA ARG A 234 -16.81 -18.46 3.78
C ARG A 234 -16.23 -19.43 2.77
N ALA A 235 -14.91 -19.42 2.58
CA ALA A 235 -14.21 -20.36 1.72
C ALA A 235 -14.00 -21.75 2.34
N GLY A 236 -14.46 -21.98 3.57
CA GLY A 236 -14.29 -23.24 4.27
C GLY A 236 -12.83 -23.55 4.67
N ARG A 237 -11.95 -22.55 4.64
CA ARG A 237 -10.53 -22.71 5.04
C ARG A 237 -10.36 -22.74 6.55
N VAL A 238 -11.30 -22.18 7.29
CA VAL A 238 -11.33 -22.13 8.75
C VAL A 238 -12.77 -22.33 9.23
N ASP A 239 -12.96 -23.18 10.27
CA ASP A 239 -14.21 -23.25 10.99
C ASP A 239 -14.34 -22.04 11.91
N ALA A 240 -15.44 -21.27 11.80
CA ALA A 240 -15.72 -20.13 12.66
C ALA A 240 -15.72 -20.49 14.15
N ASN A 241 -16.09 -21.74 14.50
CA ASN A 241 -16.08 -22.23 15.87
C ASN A 241 -14.68 -22.63 16.38
N ALA A 242 -13.64 -22.60 15.55
CA ALA A 242 -12.28 -22.92 15.97
C ALA A 242 -11.59 -21.78 16.74
N VAL A 243 -12.11 -20.54 16.60
CA VAL A 243 -11.54 -19.35 17.23
C VAL A 243 -12.60 -18.51 17.92
N ARG A 244 -12.15 -17.66 18.84
CA ARG A 244 -12.93 -16.65 19.54
C ARG A 244 -12.34 -15.27 19.27
N ILE A 245 -13.22 -14.28 19.07
CA ILE A 245 -12.84 -12.87 18.99
C ILE A 245 -12.93 -12.28 20.39
N ILE A 246 -11.82 -11.74 20.91
CA ILE A 246 -11.76 -11.13 22.26
C ILE A 246 -11.60 -9.59 22.20
N TYR A 247 -11.41 -9.01 21.01
CA TYR A 247 -11.34 -7.57 20.78
C TYR A 247 -11.75 -7.24 19.35
N THR A 248 -12.43 -6.10 19.18
CA THR A 248 -12.80 -5.52 17.88
C THR A 248 -12.52 -4.02 17.93
N SER A 249 -11.75 -3.51 16.95
CA SER A 249 -11.44 -2.09 16.82
C SER A 249 -12.60 -1.28 16.21
N PRO A 250 -12.51 0.07 16.20
CA PRO A 250 -13.25 0.87 15.24
C PRO A 250 -12.97 0.44 13.79
N ARG A 251 -13.87 0.84 12.87
CA ARG A 251 -13.81 0.48 11.45
C ARG A 251 -12.71 1.28 10.73
N PHE A 252 -11.96 0.62 9.85
CA PHE A 252 -10.94 1.19 8.97
C PHE A 252 -11.36 1.05 7.51
N PRO A 253 -10.88 1.93 6.60
CA PRO A 253 -10.99 1.69 5.16
C PRO A 253 -10.22 0.43 4.76
N THR A 254 -10.73 -0.30 3.76
CA THR A 254 -10.02 -1.46 3.18
C THR A 254 -8.83 -1.03 2.32
N SER A 255 -8.26 -1.96 1.55
CA SER A 255 -7.19 -1.63 0.60
C SER A 255 -7.63 -0.53 -0.36
N SER A 256 -6.77 0.48 -0.55
CA SER A 256 -6.97 1.51 -1.56
C SER A 256 -6.65 1.00 -2.95
N PHE A 257 -7.28 1.55 -3.97
CA PHE A 257 -6.94 1.36 -5.38
C PHE A 257 -6.60 2.70 -6.01
N GLY A 258 -5.63 2.70 -6.90
CA GLY A 258 -5.17 3.94 -7.53
C GLY A 258 -4.05 3.69 -8.53
N TYR A 259 -3.39 4.76 -8.90
CA TYR A 259 -2.40 4.78 -9.97
C TYR A 259 -1.18 5.63 -9.60
N SER A 260 -0.11 5.56 -10.41
CA SER A 260 1.08 6.39 -10.26
C SER A 260 0.85 7.78 -10.85
N SER A 261 1.09 8.84 -10.07
CA SER A 261 1.04 10.25 -10.51
C SER A 261 1.97 10.57 -11.69
N GLN A 262 2.94 9.72 -11.99
CA GLN A 262 3.85 9.87 -13.12
C GLN A 262 3.19 9.57 -14.47
N LEU A 263 1.98 8.99 -14.50
CA LEU A 263 1.26 8.73 -15.74
C LEU A 263 0.75 10.03 -16.36
N CYS A 264 0.66 10.05 -17.70
CA CYS A 264 0.12 11.21 -18.40
C CYS A 264 -1.33 11.50 -17.98
N PRO A 265 -1.72 12.77 -17.82
CA PRO A 265 -3.04 13.16 -17.32
C PRO A 265 -4.20 12.50 -18.08
N ASP A 266 -4.14 12.45 -19.42
CA ASP A 266 -5.18 11.80 -20.23
C ASP A 266 -5.30 10.29 -19.93
N LEU A 267 -4.18 9.61 -19.67
CA LEU A 267 -4.17 8.20 -19.28
C LEU A 267 -4.70 8.02 -17.86
N ALA A 268 -4.33 8.92 -16.94
CA ALA A 268 -4.84 8.90 -15.57
C ALA A 268 -6.37 9.04 -15.53
N GLU A 269 -6.95 9.95 -16.33
CA GLU A 269 -8.41 10.11 -16.43
C GLU A 269 -9.09 8.84 -16.99
N LYS A 270 -8.53 8.18 -18.01
CA LYS A 270 -9.04 6.91 -18.51
C LYS A 270 -8.94 5.78 -17.48
N ILE A 271 -7.89 5.78 -16.65
CA ILE A 271 -7.76 4.82 -15.55
C ILE A 271 -8.86 5.06 -14.50
N LYS A 272 -9.12 6.32 -14.12
CA LYS A 272 -10.25 6.67 -13.24
C LYS A 272 -11.58 6.22 -13.84
N GLU A 273 -11.82 6.51 -15.11
CA GLU A 273 -13.02 6.05 -15.83
C GLU A 273 -13.16 4.52 -15.76
N ALA A 274 -12.06 3.78 -15.98
CA ALA A 274 -12.09 2.32 -15.92
C ALA A 274 -12.43 1.82 -14.51
N PHE A 275 -11.91 2.44 -13.44
CA PHE A 275 -12.29 2.08 -12.07
C PHE A 275 -13.78 2.33 -11.82
N PHE A 276 -14.29 3.50 -12.09
CA PHE A 276 -15.64 3.89 -11.69
C PHE A 276 -16.76 3.36 -12.60
N SER A 277 -16.44 2.99 -13.85
CA SER A 277 -17.39 2.33 -14.75
C SER A 277 -17.45 0.80 -14.58
N TYR A 278 -16.46 0.20 -13.90
CA TYR A 278 -16.45 -1.25 -13.68
C TYR A 278 -17.47 -1.68 -12.63
N ARG A 279 -18.15 -2.79 -12.91
CA ARG A 279 -18.98 -3.48 -11.93
C ARG A 279 -18.38 -4.85 -11.68
N TYR A 280 -18.32 -5.24 -10.43
CA TYR A 280 -17.72 -6.51 -10.03
C TYR A 280 -18.50 -7.68 -10.57
N THR A 281 -17.80 -8.74 -10.96
CA THR A 281 -18.40 -10.03 -11.29
C THR A 281 -19.03 -10.65 -10.03
N GLU A 282 -19.93 -11.61 -10.20
CA GLU A 282 -20.52 -12.32 -9.05
C GLU A 282 -19.45 -12.96 -8.16
N GLU A 283 -18.36 -13.45 -8.76
CA GLU A 283 -17.22 -14.00 -8.04
C GLU A 283 -16.51 -12.95 -7.20
N MET A 284 -16.25 -11.76 -7.76
CA MET A 284 -15.67 -10.64 -7.03
C MET A 284 -16.59 -10.15 -5.90
N VAL A 285 -17.90 -10.04 -6.15
CA VAL A 285 -18.88 -9.65 -5.12
C VAL A 285 -18.84 -10.64 -3.96
N LYS A 286 -18.78 -11.93 -4.24
CA LYS A 286 -18.67 -12.98 -3.24
C LYS A 286 -17.33 -12.91 -2.49
N ALA A 287 -16.22 -12.70 -3.21
CA ALA A 287 -14.88 -12.61 -2.63
C ALA A 287 -14.69 -11.35 -1.78
N PHE A 288 -15.35 -10.26 -2.15
CA PHE A 288 -15.24 -8.95 -1.50
C PHE A 288 -16.46 -8.59 -0.63
N ASP A 289 -17.12 -9.60 -0.08
CA ASP A 289 -18.13 -9.45 0.98
C ASP A 289 -19.29 -8.52 0.63
N GLY A 290 -19.79 -8.63 -0.60
CA GLY A 290 -20.92 -7.86 -1.10
C GLY A 290 -20.56 -6.51 -1.73
N ALA A 291 -19.30 -6.07 -1.68
CA ALA A 291 -18.86 -4.92 -2.47
C ALA A 291 -19.04 -5.23 -3.97
N ASP A 292 -19.66 -4.32 -4.72
CA ASP A 292 -20.01 -4.51 -6.12
C ASP A 292 -19.31 -3.56 -7.09
N ARG A 293 -18.52 -2.63 -6.54
CA ARG A 293 -17.81 -1.58 -7.29
C ARG A 293 -16.62 -1.01 -6.55
N PHE A 294 -15.84 -0.21 -7.27
CA PHE A 294 -14.89 0.71 -6.68
C PHE A 294 -15.62 1.97 -6.25
N PHE A 295 -15.56 2.29 -4.95
CA PHE A 295 -16.17 3.46 -4.33
C PHE A 295 -15.13 4.58 -4.27
N PRO A 296 -15.44 5.82 -4.71
CA PRO A 296 -14.47 6.92 -4.71
C PRO A 296 -14.11 7.37 -3.29
N ILE A 297 -12.85 7.71 -3.10
CA ILE A 297 -12.31 8.22 -1.83
C ILE A 297 -11.32 9.36 -2.08
N THR A 298 -11.00 10.10 -1.01
CA THR A 298 -9.82 10.98 -0.94
C THR A 298 -8.83 10.46 0.09
N TYR A 299 -7.54 10.58 -0.20
CA TYR A 299 -6.51 10.19 0.77
C TYR A 299 -6.54 11.10 2.01
N LYS A 300 -6.83 12.37 1.79
CA LYS A 300 -6.87 13.39 2.83
C LYS A 300 -7.89 13.05 3.92
N ASP A 301 -9.10 12.70 3.54
CA ASP A 301 -10.20 12.50 4.49
C ASP A 301 -10.31 11.03 4.93
N ASP A 302 -10.36 10.09 3.97
CA ASP A 302 -10.66 8.68 4.25
C ASP A 302 -9.47 7.91 4.86
N TRP A 303 -8.24 8.44 4.73
CA TRP A 303 -7.04 7.88 5.38
C TRP A 303 -6.59 8.66 6.63
N ALA A 304 -7.33 9.65 7.12
CA ALA A 304 -6.96 10.44 8.28
C ALA A 304 -6.68 9.56 9.51
N VAL A 305 -7.59 8.65 9.84
CA VAL A 305 -7.44 7.72 10.98
C VAL A 305 -6.19 6.83 10.85
N ILE A 306 -5.79 6.48 9.64
CA ILE A 306 -4.61 5.64 9.39
C ILE A 306 -3.32 6.44 9.60
N ARG A 307 -3.31 7.72 9.19
CA ARG A 307 -2.19 8.63 9.47
C ARG A 307 -2.06 8.89 10.97
N GLU A 308 -3.17 9.11 11.69
CA GLU A 308 -3.17 9.26 13.15
C GLU A 308 -2.58 8.02 13.86
N ILE A 309 -2.93 6.80 13.41
CA ILE A 309 -2.35 5.56 13.93
C ILE A 309 -0.84 5.51 13.65
N ALA A 310 -0.41 5.87 12.45
CA ALA A 310 1.00 5.89 12.11
C ALA A 310 1.78 6.90 12.98
N ASP A 311 1.26 8.10 13.15
CA ASP A 311 1.85 9.14 14.00
C ASP A 311 1.94 8.67 15.47
N ALA A 312 0.88 8.08 16.01
CA ALA A 312 0.83 7.57 17.38
C ALA A 312 1.84 6.43 17.63
N THR A 313 2.21 5.69 16.59
CA THR A 313 3.18 4.59 16.68
C THR A 313 4.61 4.98 16.27
N GLY A 314 4.82 6.22 15.84
CA GLY A 314 6.09 6.68 15.27
C GLY A 314 6.41 6.01 13.93
N ALA A 315 5.43 5.42 13.26
CA ALA A 315 5.60 4.82 11.94
C ALA A 315 5.73 5.91 10.89
N SER A 316 6.96 6.23 10.54
CA SER A 316 7.25 7.27 9.54
C SER A 316 7.05 6.72 8.14
N TYR A 317 6.13 7.33 7.37
CA TYR A 317 5.92 7.03 5.95
C TYR A 317 6.96 7.74 5.06
N ASN A 318 8.24 7.51 5.38
CA ASN A 318 9.39 8.07 4.68
C ASN A 318 10.40 6.97 4.29
N GLU A 319 11.50 7.36 3.68
CA GLU A 319 12.53 6.42 3.20
C GLU A 319 13.17 5.62 4.34
N GLU A 320 13.36 6.21 5.51
CA GLU A 320 13.91 5.53 6.69
C GLU A 320 12.94 4.46 7.19
N GLY A 321 11.65 4.80 7.31
CA GLY A 321 10.59 3.86 7.66
C GLY A 321 10.47 2.72 6.65
N LEU A 322 10.58 2.99 5.35
CA LEU A 322 10.59 1.96 4.31
C LEU A 322 11.79 1.02 4.45
N LYS A 323 13.00 1.56 4.66
CA LYS A 323 14.21 0.75 4.90
C LYS A 323 14.09 -0.13 6.15
N ALA A 324 13.53 0.41 7.23
CA ALA A 324 13.27 -0.36 8.45
C ALA A 324 12.25 -1.49 8.19
N MET A 325 11.19 -1.24 7.42
CA MET A 325 10.22 -2.26 7.02
C MET A 325 10.87 -3.37 6.20
N ILE A 326 11.66 -3.02 5.17
CA ILE A 326 12.40 -3.98 4.33
C ILE A 326 13.33 -4.85 5.18
N ALA A 327 14.10 -4.24 6.08
CA ALA A 327 15.03 -4.96 6.95
C ALA A 327 14.28 -5.96 7.84
N LYS A 328 13.14 -5.57 8.38
CA LYS A 328 12.32 -6.43 9.24
C LYS A 328 11.67 -7.57 8.46
N GLU A 329 11.09 -7.30 7.30
CA GLU A 329 10.52 -8.35 6.42
C GLU A 329 11.58 -9.39 6.03
N LYS A 330 12.83 -8.95 5.76
CA LYS A 330 13.96 -9.84 5.45
C LYS A 330 14.37 -10.70 6.65
N GLU A 331 14.52 -10.09 7.83
CA GLU A 331 14.85 -10.81 9.08
C GLU A 331 13.82 -11.90 9.39
N ASP A 332 12.54 -11.58 9.23
CA ASP A 332 11.45 -12.52 9.49
C ASP A 332 11.40 -13.65 8.46
N ALA A 333 11.70 -13.38 7.18
CA ALA A 333 11.83 -14.42 6.16
C ALA A 333 13.00 -15.37 6.45
N GLU A 334 14.16 -14.84 6.89
CA GLU A 334 15.33 -15.64 7.27
C GLU A 334 15.05 -16.52 8.51
N LYS A 335 14.32 -16.00 9.50
CA LYS A 335 13.92 -16.78 10.68
C LYS A 335 13.01 -17.93 10.30
N LYS A 336 12.03 -17.72 9.43
CA LYS A 336 11.13 -18.78 8.94
C LYS A 336 11.87 -19.86 8.16
N ALA A 337 12.81 -19.48 7.28
CA ALA A 337 13.61 -20.42 6.51
C ALA A 337 14.51 -21.32 7.38
N LYS A 338 14.90 -20.86 8.58
CA LYS A 338 15.69 -21.66 9.54
C LYS A 338 14.85 -22.61 10.40
N GLN A 339 13.54 -22.47 10.40
CA GLN A 339 12.59 -23.28 11.18
C GLN A 339 11.95 -24.41 10.36
N GLN A 340 12.12 -24.38 9.04
CA GLN A 340 11.75 -25.43 8.09
C GLN A 340 12.92 -26.40 7.84
#